data_344d7318f89f1d31531674426c6b245a
#
_entry.id   344d7318f89f1d31531674426c6b245a
#
_cell.length_a   1.000
_cell.length_b   1.000
_cell.length_c   1.000
_cell.angle_alpha   90.00
_cell.angle_beta   90.00
_cell.angle_gamma   90.00
#
_symmetry.space_group_name_H-M   'P 1'
#
loop_
_entity.id
_entity.type
_entity.pdbx_description
1 polymer ?
#
loop_
_entity_poly.entity_id
_entity_poly.type
_entity_poly.pdbx_seq_one_letter_code
_entity_poly.pdbx_strand_id
1 'polypeptide(L)'
;KFDKKYKKKNKKFILIGDMLELGSHSKKLHESIAKYINKSKINKVYTYGKLTKHTYDKITPQIRGKMLKNRMEIVNLIKNDLPNNSFLMVKGSNSTGLNKIIQNL
;
A
#
# COMPACT_ATOMS: atom_id res chain seq x y z
N LYS A 1 -20.13 14.72 7.44
CA LYS A 1 -19.44 15.43 6.51
C LYS A 1 -19.00 14.71 5.27
N PHE A 2 -18.07 15.31 4.58
CA PHE A 2 -17.43 14.73 3.43
C PHE A 2 -16.98 13.29 3.67
N ASP A 3 -16.30 13.03 4.78
CA ASP A 3 -15.81 11.70 5.10
C ASP A 3 -16.91 10.67 5.31
N LYS A 4 -17.99 11.05 5.91
CA LYS A 4 -19.10 10.14 6.14
C LYS A 4 -19.70 9.64 4.84
N LYS A 5 -19.83 10.54 3.88
CA LYS A 5 -20.41 10.19 2.60
C LYS A 5 -19.56 9.18 1.85
N TYR A 6 -18.24 9.36 1.87
CA TYR A 6 -17.34 8.47 1.15
C TYR A 6 -17.10 7.15 1.84
N LYS A 7 -17.11 7.12 3.16
CA LYS A 7 -16.86 5.90 3.90
C LYS A 7 -17.82 4.76 3.58
N LYS A 8 -19.02 5.10 3.22
CA LYS A 8 -20.02 4.07 2.92
C LYS A 8 -19.89 3.46 1.54
N LYS A 9 -19.35 4.20 0.59
CA LYS A 9 -19.32 3.78 -0.81
C LYS A 9 -17.95 3.47 -1.34
N ASN A 10 -16.93 4.14 -0.80
CA ASN A 10 -15.59 4.03 -1.36
C ASN A 10 -14.78 2.96 -0.65
N LYS A 11 -14.06 2.19 -1.45
CA LYS A 11 -13.13 1.21 -0.93
C LYS A 11 -11.79 1.87 -0.65
N LYS A 12 -11.07 1.38 0.35
CA LYS A 12 -9.78 1.91 0.75
C LYS A 12 -8.68 0.92 0.43
N PHE A 13 -7.68 1.40 -0.28
CA PHE A 13 -6.53 0.61 -0.67
C PHE A 13 -5.27 1.28 -0.19
N ILE A 14 -4.24 0.49 0.09
CA ILE A 14 -2.95 1.02 0.48
C ILE A 14 -1.86 0.36 -0.36
N LEU A 15 -0.91 1.17 -0.81
CA LEU A 15 0.28 0.70 -1.52
C LEU A 15 1.49 1.09 -0.69
N ILE A 16 2.25 0.10 -0.25
CA ILE A 16 3.40 0.31 0.62
C ILE A 16 4.68 0.00 -0.15
N GLY A 17 5.59 0.96 -0.18
CA GLY A 17 6.94 0.77 -0.67
C GLY A 17 7.91 0.59 0.48
N ASP A 18 9.14 0.20 0.17
CA ASP A 18 10.16 0.00 1.19
C ASP A 18 10.47 1.28 1.94
N MET A 19 10.66 1.17 3.24
CA MET A 19 11.11 2.26 4.10
C MET A 19 12.62 2.16 4.24
N LEU A 20 13.34 2.66 3.24
CA LEU A 20 14.77 2.44 3.11
C LEU A 20 15.64 3.25 4.09
N GLU A 21 15.11 4.34 4.63
CA GLU A 21 15.88 5.22 5.52
C GLU A 21 16.03 4.67 6.93
N LEU A 22 15.42 3.56 7.26
CA LEU A 22 15.33 3.09 8.64
C LEU A 22 16.43 2.12 9.05
N GLY A 23 17.26 1.69 8.12
CA GLY A 23 18.39 0.82 8.42
C GLY A 23 17.97 -0.47 9.12
N SER A 24 18.64 -0.77 10.25
CA SER A 24 18.42 -2.03 10.96
C SER A 24 17.02 -2.18 11.57
N HIS A 25 16.27 -1.12 11.68
CA HIS A 25 14.91 -1.17 12.24
C HIS A 25 13.85 -1.41 11.19
N SER A 26 14.23 -1.55 9.93
CA SER A 26 13.28 -1.67 8.83
C SER A 26 12.32 -2.84 8.98
N LYS A 27 12.84 -4.00 9.38
CA LYS A 27 11.99 -5.18 9.52
C LYS A 27 10.91 -4.98 10.57
N LYS A 28 11.29 -4.47 11.74
CA LYS A 28 10.34 -4.24 12.83
C LYS A 28 9.29 -3.22 12.46
N LEU A 29 9.70 -2.16 11.76
CA LEU A 29 8.76 -1.14 11.36
C LEU A 29 7.76 -1.68 10.34
N HIS A 30 8.24 -2.44 9.35
CA HIS A 30 7.34 -3.02 8.36
C HIS A 30 6.34 -3.97 9.02
N GLU A 31 6.75 -4.72 10.03
CA GLU A 31 5.83 -5.58 10.78
C GLU A 31 4.84 -4.77 11.59
N SER A 32 5.28 -3.66 12.17
CA SER A 32 4.40 -2.77 12.94
C SER A 32 3.35 -2.13 12.04
N ILE A 33 3.72 -1.78 10.83
CA ILE A 33 2.79 -1.23 9.85
C ILE A 33 1.67 -2.23 9.57
N ALA A 34 2.02 -3.51 9.46
CA ALA A 34 1.01 -4.55 9.24
C ALA A 34 -0.01 -4.60 10.37
N LYS A 35 0.45 -4.50 11.62
CA LYS A 35 -0.46 -4.46 12.76
C LYS A 35 -1.43 -3.30 12.66
N TYR A 36 -0.92 -2.14 12.31
CA TYR A 36 -1.74 -0.95 12.16
C TYR A 36 -2.78 -1.14 11.07
N ILE A 37 -2.36 -1.68 9.94
CA ILE A 37 -3.24 -1.90 8.80
C ILE A 37 -4.35 -2.90 9.14
N ASN A 38 -3.98 -3.99 9.84
CA ASN A 38 -4.96 -5.01 10.21
C ASN A 38 -6.07 -4.46 11.10
N LYS A 39 -5.77 -3.43 11.88
CA LYS A 39 -6.76 -2.79 12.73
C LYS A 39 -7.57 -1.74 12.00
N SER A 40 -7.12 -1.31 10.83
CA SER A 40 -7.80 -0.29 10.03
C SER A 40 -8.78 -0.97 9.08
N LYS A 41 -9.74 -0.17 8.59
CA LYS A 41 -10.71 -0.69 7.63
C LYS A 41 -10.17 -0.55 6.21
N ILE A 42 -9.15 -1.34 5.89
CA ILE A 42 -8.54 -1.35 4.57
C ILE A 42 -9.08 -2.55 3.79
N ASN A 43 -9.46 -2.32 2.55
CA ASN A 43 -10.02 -3.39 1.71
C ASN A 43 -8.93 -4.28 1.12
N LYS A 44 -7.86 -3.68 0.61
CA LYS A 44 -6.74 -4.44 0.07
C LYS A 44 -5.44 -3.70 0.28
N VAL A 45 -4.36 -4.47 0.45
CA VAL A 45 -3.00 -3.97 0.64
C VAL A 45 -2.13 -4.47 -0.48
N TYR A 46 -1.41 -3.56 -1.11
CA TYR A 46 -0.43 -3.87 -2.14
C TYR A 46 0.94 -3.44 -1.67
N THR A 47 1.97 -4.15 -2.07
CA THR A 47 3.33 -3.83 -1.65
C THR A 47 4.27 -3.80 -2.85
N TYR A 48 5.34 -3.02 -2.73
CA TYR A 48 6.37 -2.89 -3.74
C TYR A 48 7.73 -2.74 -3.07
N GLY A 49 8.58 -3.75 -3.23
CA GLY A 49 9.92 -3.74 -2.66
C GLY A 49 10.19 -4.94 -1.76
N LYS A 50 11.47 -5.24 -1.56
CA LYS A 50 11.87 -6.44 -0.81
C LYS A 50 11.51 -6.39 0.66
N LEU A 51 11.64 -5.22 1.29
CA LEU A 51 11.37 -5.08 2.71
C LEU A 51 9.89 -5.16 3.03
N THR A 52 9.05 -4.80 2.07
CA THR A 52 7.61 -4.85 2.29
C THR A 52 7.08 -6.27 2.45
N LYS A 53 7.89 -7.27 2.12
CA LYS A 53 7.51 -8.65 2.40
C LYS A 53 7.21 -8.86 3.88
N HIS A 54 7.98 -8.20 4.76
CA HIS A 54 7.74 -8.30 6.20
C HIS A 54 6.37 -7.77 6.59
N THR A 55 5.91 -6.71 5.91
CA THR A 55 4.57 -6.21 6.11
C THR A 55 3.53 -7.16 5.54
N TYR A 56 3.74 -7.57 4.30
CA TYR A 56 2.78 -8.40 3.59
C TYR A 56 2.51 -9.72 4.30
N ASP A 57 3.57 -10.35 4.83
CA ASP A 57 3.46 -11.63 5.52
C ASP A 57 2.63 -11.54 6.80
N LYS A 58 2.53 -10.35 7.39
CA LYS A 58 1.78 -10.13 8.62
C LYS A 58 0.38 -9.55 8.38
N ILE A 59 0.05 -9.25 7.14
CA ILE A 59 -1.28 -8.75 6.80
C ILE A 59 -2.29 -9.89 6.86
N THR A 60 -3.47 -9.59 7.38
CA THR A 60 -4.58 -10.54 7.38
C THR A 60 -4.88 -11.01 5.95
N PRO A 61 -4.93 -12.34 5.71
CA PRO A 61 -5.08 -12.84 4.34
C PRO A 61 -6.24 -12.26 3.55
N GLN A 62 -7.33 -11.93 4.20
CA GLN A 62 -8.52 -11.42 3.53
C GLN A 62 -8.30 -10.08 2.85
N ILE A 63 -7.34 -9.29 3.33
CA ILE A 63 -7.07 -7.98 2.75
C ILE A 63 -5.76 -7.93 1.96
N ARG A 64 -5.11 -9.06 1.77
CA ARG A 64 -3.92 -9.11 0.92
C ARG A 64 -4.33 -8.91 -0.53
N GLY A 65 -3.72 -7.92 -1.18
CA GLY A 65 -3.92 -7.70 -2.59
C GLY A 65 -2.86 -8.43 -3.40
N LYS A 66 -1.70 -7.79 -3.57
CA LYS A 66 -0.65 -8.34 -4.40
C LYS A 66 0.70 -7.72 -4.04
N MET A 67 1.76 -8.50 -4.16
CA MET A 67 3.13 -7.99 -4.10
C MET A 67 3.52 -7.59 -5.51
N LEU A 68 3.63 -6.28 -5.76
CA LEU A 68 3.96 -5.75 -7.07
C LEU A 68 5.46 -5.88 -7.34
N LYS A 69 5.82 -6.29 -8.52
CA LYS A 69 7.20 -6.63 -8.85
C LYS A 69 7.93 -5.54 -9.63
N ASN A 70 7.21 -4.72 -10.36
CA ASN A 70 7.83 -3.72 -11.21
C ASN A 70 6.89 -2.55 -11.46
N ARG A 71 7.42 -1.54 -12.15
CA ARG A 71 6.68 -0.33 -12.46
C ARG A 71 5.38 -0.61 -13.22
N MET A 72 5.43 -1.53 -14.17
CA MET A 72 4.26 -1.83 -14.99
C MET A 72 3.11 -2.35 -14.15
N GLU A 73 3.41 -3.19 -13.16
CA GLU A 73 2.38 -3.71 -12.28
C GLU A 73 1.74 -2.62 -11.43
N ILE A 74 2.54 -1.63 -11.00
CA ILE A 74 2.01 -0.49 -10.26
C ILE A 74 1.08 0.32 -11.14
N VAL A 75 1.50 0.62 -12.36
CA VAL A 75 0.68 1.39 -13.29
C VAL A 75 -0.62 0.66 -13.58
N ASN A 76 -0.56 -0.63 -13.83
CA ASN A 76 -1.75 -1.43 -14.10
C ASN A 76 -2.71 -1.45 -12.92
N LEU A 77 -2.17 -1.55 -11.70
CA LEU A 77 -3.02 -1.50 -10.51
C LEU A 77 -3.82 -0.21 -10.47
N ILE A 78 -3.13 0.90 -10.63
CA ILE A 78 -3.76 2.21 -10.47
C ILE A 78 -4.71 2.53 -11.60
N LYS A 79 -4.34 2.22 -12.83
CA LYS A 79 -5.16 2.57 -13.99
C LYS A 79 -6.28 1.60 -14.29
N ASN A 80 -6.06 0.31 -14.01
CA ASN A 80 -6.99 -0.72 -14.49
C ASN A 80 -7.67 -1.51 -13.38
N ASP A 81 -6.98 -1.77 -12.28
CA ASP A 81 -7.48 -2.70 -11.27
C ASP A 81 -8.26 -2.05 -10.14
N LEU A 82 -7.99 -0.79 -9.82
CA LEU A 82 -8.70 -0.12 -8.74
C LEU A 82 -10.07 0.34 -9.21
N PRO A 83 -11.10 0.14 -8.37
CA PRO A 83 -12.44 0.64 -8.71
C PRO A 83 -12.47 2.16 -8.78
N ASN A 84 -13.43 2.69 -9.53
CA ASN A 84 -13.56 4.14 -9.71
C ASN A 84 -13.75 4.89 -8.40
N ASN A 85 -14.50 4.33 -7.47
CA ASN A 85 -14.78 4.99 -6.20
C ASN A 85 -13.88 4.44 -5.10
N SER A 86 -12.57 4.60 -5.28
CA SER A 86 -11.63 4.08 -4.30
C SER A 86 -10.61 5.14 -3.90
N PHE A 87 -10.10 5.00 -2.67
CA PHE A 87 -8.98 5.78 -2.19
C PHE A 87 -7.73 4.92 -2.18
N LEU A 88 -6.65 5.47 -2.68
CA LEU A 88 -5.36 4.79 -2.62
C LEU A 88 -4.42 5.63 -1.77
N MET A 89 -3.95 5.06 -0.66
CA MET A 89 -2.95 5.67 0.19
C MET A 89 -1.59 5.06 -0.17
N VAL A 90 -0.61 5.91 -0.37
CA VAL A 90 0.73 5.46 -0.77
C VAL A 90 1.73 5.82 0.32
N LYS A 91 2.50 4.84 0.77
CA LYS A 91 3.53 5.00 1.79
C LYS A 91 4.82 4.35 1.33
N GLY A 92 5.93 5.05 1.49
CA GLY A 92 7.23 4.50 1.13
C GLY A 92 8.30 5.57 1.13
N SER A 93 9.56 5.15 1.11
CA SER A 93 10.66 6.09 1.04
C SER A 93 10.76 6.73 -0.34
N ASN A 94 11.21 7.97 -0.37
CA ASN A 94 11.42 8.66 -1.65
C ASN A 94 12.44 7.94 -2.53
N SER A 95 13.39 7.26 -1.92
CA SER A 95 14.43 6.56 -2.66
C SER A 95 13.93 5.35 -3.43
N THR A 96 12.70 4.87 -3.17
CA THR A 96 12.14 3.77 -3.95
C THR A 96 11.68 4.18 -5.34
N GLY A 97 11.53 5.48 -5.58
CA GLY A 97 10.98 5.99 -6.83
C GLY A 97 9.47 5.82 -6.97
N LEU A 98 8.83 5.28 -5.95
CA LEU A 98 7.39 5.02 -5.99
C LEU A 98 6.57 6.29 -6.20
N ASN A 99 6.91 7.36 -5.49
CA ASN A 99 6.21 8.62 -5.64
C ASN A 99 6.32 9.19 -7.06
N LYS A 100 7.49 9.04 -7.68
CA LYS A 100 7.68 9.49 -9.06
C LYS A 100 6.79 8.72 -10.03
N ILE A 101 6.69 7.42 -9.84
CA ILE A 101 5.84 6.59 -10.69
C ILE A 101 4.40 7.10 -10.63
N ILE A 102 3.92 7.38 -9.42
CA ILE A 102 2.54 7.80 -9.22
C ILE A 102 2.31 9.21 -9.75
N GLN A 103 3.24 10.12 -9.57
CA GLN A 103 3.11 11.48 -10.07
C GLN A 103 3.05 11.55 -11.60
N ASN A 104 3.63 10.57 -12.27
CA ASN A 104 3.67 10.55 -13.73
C ASN A 104 2.50 9.80 -14.37
N LEU A 105 1.53 9.43 -13.57
CA LEU A 105 0.32 8.78 -14.09
C LEU A 105 -0.76 9.81 -14.56
#